data_1f3bf3e2593fbcaabe49f4e6edec4b0f
#
_entry.id   1f3bf3e2593fbcaabe49f4e6edec4b0f
#
_cell.length_a   1.000
_cell.length_b   1.000
_cell.length_c   1.000
_cell.angle_alpha   90.00
_cell.angle_beta   90.00
_cell.angle_gamma   90.00
#
_symmetry.space_group_name_H-M   'P 1'
#
loop_
_entity.id
_entity.type
_entity.pdbx_description
1 polymer ?
#
loop_
_entity_poly.entity_id
_entity_poly.type
_entity_poly.pdbx_seq_one_letter_code
_entity_poly.pdbx_strand_id
1 'polypeptide(L)'
;NLLDIGYFRLGFYWFPFEKSYPRKQKRDHIFKDGTKIDYAIQLYYFDFDLRNSFLRYISRVEINFRTKLIYMASNKYKEDPFWYVNSKYVEKSFLNSKAFQDAIRDANTETIVKQDLNRYSRSHAPAWKVLEYLSFGVVISLFDNLKDGGLKHAISMEYGMGSSTQFSNYMNTIRRLRNFCAHGKVL
;
A
#
# COMPACT_ATOMS: atom_id res chain seq x y z
N ASN A 1 24.45 19.62 7.13
CA ASN A 1 23.00 19.41 6.90
C ASN A 1 22.61 19.52 5.42
N LEU A 2 23.13 20.50 4.64
CA LEU A 2 22.81 20.59 3.20
C LEU A 2 23.38 19.43 2.39
N LEU A 3 24.52 18.87 2.77
CA LEU A 3 25.12 17.68 2.13
C LEU A 3 24.37 16.39 2.48
N ASP A 4 23.66 16.38 3.62
CA ASP A 4 22.87 15.23 4.09
C ASP A 4 21.45 15.26 3.51
N ILE A 5 20.75 16.39 3.65
CA ILE A 5 19.35 16.52 3.21
C ILE A 5 19.24 16.81 1.71
N GLY A 6 20.18 17.57 1.16
CA GLY A 6 20.14 18.11 -0.19
C GLY A 6 19.35 19.40 -0.32
N TYR A 7 19.92 20.38 -1.04
CA TYR A 7 19.34 21.70 -1.25
C TYR A 7 17.91 21.66 -1.83
N PHE A 8 17.72 20.86 -2.87
CA PHE A 8 16.42 20.76 -3.55
C PHE A 8 15.33 20.18 -2.63
N ARG A 9 15.68 19.16 -1.84
CA ARG A 9 14.75 18.56 -0.87
C ARG A 9 14.38 19.52 0.24
N LEU A 10 15.34 20.24 0.79
CA LEU A 10 15.11 21.25 1.81
C LEU A 10 14.19 22.39 1.31
N GLY A 11 14.19 22.64 -0.01
CA GLY A 11 13.32 23.60 -0.67
C GLY A 11 11.83 23.38 -0.45
N PHE A 12 11.39 22.15 -0.18
CA PHE A 12 10.00 21.87 0.17
C PHE A 12 9.66 22.28 1.61
N TYR A 13 10.63 22.26 2.52
CA TYR A 13 10.44 22.50 3.95
C TYR A 13 10.62 23.96 4.35
N TRP A 14 11.26 24.80 3.55
CA TRP A 14 11.29 26.24 3.84
C TRP A 14 10.12 27.00 3.20
N PHE A 15 9.39 26.39 2.25
CA PHE A 15 8.24 27.04 1.64
C PHE A 15 7.19 27.56 2.66
N PRO A 16 6.84 26.87 3.76
CA PRO A 16 5.94 27.39 4.78
C PRO A 16 6.40 28.71 5.43
N PHE A 17 7.68 29.03 5.34
CA PHE A 17 8.28 30.25 5.90
C PHE A 17 8.40 31.39 4.87
N GLU A 18 8.03 31.17 3.61
CA GLU A 18 7.95 32.23 2.60
C GLU A 18 6.71 33.11 2.82
N LYS A 19 6.81 34.41 2.46
CA LYS A 19 5.67 35.36 2.50
C LYS A 19 4.56 34.95 1.55
N SER A 20 4.90 34.28 0.44
CA SER A 20 3.96 33.74 -0.54
C SER A 20 3.16 32.52 -0.09
N TYR A 21 3.52 31.87 1.00
CA TYR A 21 2.78 30.69 1.51
C TYR A 21 1.31 31.03 1.79
N PRO A 22 0.34 30.19 1.41
CA PRO A 22 0.43 28.86 0.76
C PRO A 22 0.37 28.85 -0.78
N ARG A 23 0.58 29.98 -1.44
CA ARG A 23 0.41 30.16 -2.90
C ARG A 23 1.56 29.54 -3.69
N LYS A 24 1.53 28.24 -3.94
CA LYS A 24 2.61 27.49 -4.64
C LYS A 24 2.97 28.03 -6.03
N GLN A 25 2.00 28.57 -6.78
CA GLN A 25 2.18 29.05 -8.15
C GLN A 25 2.82 30.44 -8.24
N LYS A 26 2.92 31.16 -7.11
CA LYS A 26 3.46 32.52 -7.04
C LYS A 26 4.49 32.62 -5.90
N ARG A 27 5.42 31.67 -5.85
CA ARG A 27 6.52 31.70 -4.89
C ARG A 27 7.42 32.89 -5.22
N ASP A 28 7.66 33.73 -4.22
CA ASP A 28 8.54 34.90 -4.32
C ASP A 28 9.93 34.65 -3.72
N HIS A 29 10.09 33.53 -3.00
CA HIS A 29 11.32 33.17 -2.28
C HIS A 29 11.74 34.23 -1.24
N ILE A 30 10.81 35.10 -0.83
CA ILE A 30 11.03 36.06 0.22
C ILE A 30 10.55 35.48 1.54
N PHE A 31 11.45 35.38 2.50
CA PHE A 31 11.12 34.80 3.80
C PHE A 31 10.44 35.78 4.72
N LYS A 32 9.63 35.29 5.65
CA LYS A 32 9.05 36.03 6.74
C LYS A 32 10.17 36.52 7.69
N ASP A 33 9.97 37.65 8.33
CA ASP A 33 10.97 38.22 9.26
C ASP A 33 11.24 37.23 10.40
N GLY A 34 12.51 37.11 10.79
CA GLY A 34 12.95 36.16 11.82
C GLY A 34 13.06 34.72 11.39
N THR A 35 12.80 34.38 10.10
CA THR A 35 12.97 33.02 9.58
C THR A 35 14.45 32.59 9.65
N LYS A 36 14.69 31.41 10.21
CA LYS A 36 16.00 30.76 10.25
C LYS A 36 15.98 29.48 9.47
N ILE A 37 17.10 29.13 8.83
CA ILE A 37 17.26 27.87 8.10
C ILE A 37 17.01 26.65 9.00
N ASP A 38 17.33 26.77 10.28
CA ASP A 38 17.13 25.69 11.26
C ASP A 38 15.65 25.29 11.40
N TYR A 39 14.71 26.19 11.16
CA TYR A 39 13.27 25.84 11.20
C TYR A 39 12.90 24.87 10.08
N ALA A 40 13.44 25.06 8.88
CA ALA A 40 13.22 24.14 7.76
C ALA A 40 13.90 22.78 8.00
N ILE A 41 15.08 22.80 8.63
CA ILE A 41 15.80 21.57 9.02
C ILE A 41 15.02 20.81 10.09
N GLN A 42 14.50 21.47 11.10
CA GLN A 42 13.67 20.85 12.13
C GLN A 42 12.37 20.28 11.55
N LEU A 43 11.73 21.01 10.62
CA LEU A 43 10.53 20.54 9.94
C LEU A 43 10.82 19.29 9.07
N TYR A 44 11.98 19.24 8.41
CA TYR A 44 12.42 18.05 7.68
C TYR A 44 12.57 16.83 8.59
N TYR A 45 13.24 16.97 9.73
CA TYR A 45 13.41 15.85 10.67
C TYR A 45 12.08 15.44 11.32
N PHE A 46 11.22 16.40 11.65
CA PHE A 46 9.86 16.09 12.12
C PHE A 46 9.08 15.27 11.08
N ASP A 47 9.09 15.68 9.81
CA ASP A 47 8.42 14.93 8.72
C ASP A 47 9.06 13.54 8.52
N PHE A 48 10.38 13.42 8.64
CA PHE A 48 11.08 12.15 8.58
C PHE A 48 10.62 11.20 9.69
N ASP A 49 10.57 11.65 10.93
CA ASP A 49 10.14 10.84 12.08
C ASP A 49 8.65 10.48 11.97
N LEU A 50 7.82 11.40 11.50
CA LEU A 50 6.39 11.17 11.28
C LEU A 50 6.17 10.09 10.21
N ARG A 51 6.89 10.13 9.10
CA ARG A 51 6.84 9.08 8.06
C ARG A 51 7.24 7.71 8.60
N ASN A 52 8.31 7.62 9.38
CA ASN A 52 8.75 6.39 10.00
C ASN A 52 7.71 5.83 10.98
N SER A 53 7.09 6.70 11.77
CA SER A 53 5.98 6.34 12.65
C SER A 53 4.79 5.78 11.86
N PHE A 54 4.39 6.43 10.78
CA PHE A 54 3.32 5.93 9.92
C PHE A 54 3.68 4.58 9.29
N LEU A 55 4.87 4.41 8.74
CA LEU A 55 5.30 3.14 8.14
C LEU A 55 5.24 1.98 9.13
N ARG A 56 5.65 2.22 10.37
CA ARG A 56 5.59 1.22 11.44
C ARG A 56 4.17 0.69 11.67
N TYR A 57 3.17 1.57 11.71
CA TYR A 57 1.78 1.15 11.96
C TYR A 57 1.10 0.64 10.69
N ILE A 58 1.35 1.27 9.56
CA ILE A 58 0.75 0.86 8.29
C ILE A 58 1.21 -0.53 7.86
N SER A 59 2.48 -0.89 8.10
CA SER A 59 2.97 -2.25 7.81
C SER A 59 2.18 -3.32 8.58
N ARG A 60 1.78 -3.05 9.81
CA ARG A 60 0.94 -3.96 10.59
C ARG A 60 -0.48 -4.08 10.02
N VAL A 61 -1.04 -2.97 9.54
CA VAL A 61 -2.36 -2.97 8.86
C VAL A 61 -2.28 -3.79 7.57
N GLU A 62 -1.23 -3.60 6.77
CA GLU A 62 -0.99 -4.34 5.53
C GLU A 62 -0.93 -5.85 5.79
N ILE A 63 -0.09 -6.29 6.73
CA ILE A 63 0.06 -7.71 7.08
C ILE A 63 -1.27 -8.27 7.61
N ASN A 64 -1.93 -7.58 8.54
CA ASN A 64 -3.17 -8.04 9.14
C ASN A 64 -4.28 -8.20 8.08
N PHE A 65 -4.43 -7.23 7.19
CA PHE A 65 -5.43 -7.31 6.12
C PHE A 65 -5.16 -8.48 5.17
N ARG A 66 -3.91 -8.65 4.73
CA ARG A 66 -3.50 -9.78 3.89
C ARG A 66 -3.84 -11.11 4.57
N THR A 67 -3.43 -11.27 5.80
CA THR A 67 -3.71 -12.48 6.60
C THR A 67 -5.19 -12.77 6.72
N LYS A 68 -6.01 -11.75 7.05
CA LYS A 68 -7.46 -11.91 7.16
C LYS A 68 -8.11 -12.27 5.83
N LEU A 69 -7.71 -11.61 4.75
CA LEU A 69 -8.20 -11.93 3.41
C LEU A 69 -7.88 -13.39 3.03
N ILE A 70 -6.63 -13.81 3.19
CA ILE A 70 -6.20 -15.18 2.91
C ILE A 70 -6.99 -16.17 3.76
N TYR A 71 -7.06 -15.95 5.06
CA TYR A 71 -7.72 -16.86 6.01
C TYR A 71 -9.21 -17.01 5.71
N MET A 72 -9.93 -15.89 5.60
CA MET A 72 -11.38 -15.92 5.41
C MET A 72 -11.77 -16.45 4.04
N ALA A 73 -11.06 -16.05 2.97
CA ALA A 73 -11.33 -16.56 1.64
C ALA A 73 -10.98 -18.05 1.51
N SER A 74 -9.83 -18.49 2.02
CA SER A 74 -9.44 -19.90 1.97
C SER A 74 -10.35 -20.81 2.80
N ASN A 75 -10.88 -20.32 3.93
CA ASN A 75 -11.87 -21.07 4.69
C ASN A 75 -13.23 -21.14 3.99
N LYS A 76 -13.61 -20.10 3.27
CA LYS A 76 -14.86 -20.10 2.49
C LYS A 76 -14.76 -20.96 1.24
N TYR A 77 -13.61 -20.99 0.58
CA TYR A 77 -13.36 -21.72 -0.65
C TYR A 77 -12.46 -22.95 -0.42
N LYS A 78 -12.76 -23.74 0.61
CA LYS A 78 -11.93 -24.86 1.12
C LYS A 78 -11.49 -25.83 0.04
N GLU A 79 -12.35 -26.08 -0.97
CA GLU A 79 -12.09 -27.03 -2.06
C GLU A 79 -11.16 -26.46 -3.15
N ASP A 80 -10.86 -25.14 -3.11
CA ASP A 80 -10.04 -24.50 -4.12
C ASP A 80 -8.94 -23.62 -3.49
N PRO A 81 -7.75 -24.18 -3.25
CA PRO A 81 -6.62 -23.42 -2.72
C PRO A 81 -6.10 -22.34 -3.70
N PHE A 82 -6.56 -22.36 -4.95
CA PHE A 82 -6.18 -21.43 -6.02
C PHE A 82 -7.28 -20.39 -6.30
N TRP A 83 -8.21 -20.19 -5.37
CA TRP A 83 -9.37 -19.31 -5.53
C TRP A 83 -9.00 -17.92 -6.08
N TYR A 84 -7.81 -17.41 -5.79
CA TYR A 84 -7.35 -16.07 -6.16
C TYR A 84 -7.08 -15.90 -7.68
N VAL A 85 -6.93 -16.99 -8.43
CA VAL A 85 -6.79 -17.00 -9.89
C VAL A 85 -8.02 -17.63 -10.60
N ASN A 86 -9.05 -18.01 -9.85
CA ASN A 86 -10.23 -18.65 -10.38
C ASN A 86 -11.35 -17.62 -10.65
N SER A 87 -11.77 -17.53 -11.92
CA SER A 87 -12.85 -16.65 -12.37
C SER A 87 -14.22 -16.96 -11.78
N LYS A 88 -14.38 -18.10 -11.08
CA LYS A 88 -15.56 -18.39 -10.28
C LYS A 88 -15.70 -17.42 -9.10
N TYR A 89 -14.59 -17.01 -8.49
CA TYR A 89 -14.56 -16.24 -7.25
C TYR A 89 -14.08 -14.80 -7.45
N VAL A 90 -13.30 -14.53 -8.50
CA VAL A 90 -12.70 -13.23 -8.79
C VAL A 90 -13.13 -12.74 -10.17
N GLU A 91 -13.27 -11.44 -10.35
CA GLU A 91 -13.65 -10.85 -11.63
C GLU A 91 -12.62 -11.14 -12.72
N LYS A 92 -13.10 -11.64 -13.85
CA LYS A 92 -12.25 -12.07 -14.98
C LYS A 92 -11.44 -10.91 -15.56
N SER A 93 -12.00 -9.72 -15.59
CA SER A 93 -11.31 -8.49 -16.04
C SER A 93 -10.07 -8.19 -15.20
N PHE A 94 -10.18 -8.35 -13.88
CA PHE A 94 -9.05 -8.17 -12.97
C PHE A 94 -7.99 -9.28 -13.16
N LEU A 95 -8.42 -10.53 -13.23
CA LEU A 95 -7.51 -11.66 -13.47
C LEU A 95 -6.69 -11.49 -14.76
N ASN A 96 -7.29 -10.91 -15.80
CA ASN A 96 -6.62 -10.64 -17.08
C ASN A 96 -5.87 -9.30 -17.11
N SER A 97 -5.92 -8.51 -16.04
CA SER A 97 -5.20 -7.24 -16.02
C SER A 97 -3.68 -7.46 -15.99
N LYS A 98 -2.96 -6.62 -16.73
CA LYS A 98 -1.49 -6.66 -16.76
C LYS A 98 -0.90 -6.57 -15.35
N ALA A 99 -1.42 -5.69 -14.51
CA ALA A 99 -0.93 -5.49 -13.14
C ALA A 99 -1.02 -6.76 -12.30
N PHE A 100 -2.12 -7.51 -12.40
CA PHE A 100 -2.29 -8.77 -11.67
C PHE A 100 -1.39 -9.87 -12.23
N GLN A 101 -1.34 -10.02 -13.57
CA GLN A 101 -0.51 -11.02 -14.23
C GLN A 101 0.99 -10.81 -13.95
N ASP A 102 1.45 -9.56 -13.99
CA ASP A 102 2.83 -9.22 -13.63
C ASP A 102 3.12 -9.55 -12.16
N ALA A 103 2.21 -9.21 -11.25
CA ALA A 103 2.38 -9.52 -9.83
C ALA A 103 2.43 -11.04 -9.54
N ILE A 104 1.61 -11.84 -10.22
CA ILE A 104 1.65 -13.31 -10.10
C ILE A 104 2.95 -13.86 -10.68
N ARG A 105 3.38 -13.36 -11.84
CA ARG A 105 4.66 -13.76 -12.43
C ARG A 105 5.83 -13.46 -11.48
N ASP A 106 5.87 -12.28 -10.90
CA ASP A 106 6.92 -11.90 -9.97
C ASP A 106 6.87 -12.76 -8.70
N ALA A 107 5.70 -13.00 -8.11
CA ALA A 107 5.53 -13.90 -6.97
C ALA A 107 5.99 -15.34 -7.27
N ASN A 108 5.83 -15.82 -8.50
CA ASN A 108 6.27 -17.16 -8.92
C ASN A 108 7.81 -17.29 -8.97
N THR A 109 8.55 -16.18 -8.96
CA THR A 109 10.02 -16.20 -8.88
C THR A 109 10.54 -16.41 -7.46
N GLU A 110 9.70 -16.21 -6.46
CA GLU A 110 10.04 -16.38 -5.05
C GLU A 110 10.33 -17.84 -4.71
N THR A 111 11.38 -18.07 -3.94
CA THR A 111 11.93 -19.42 -3.70
C THR A 111 10.87 -20.42 -3.22
N ILE A 112 10.05 -20.04 -2.24
CA ILE A 112 9.03 -20.93 -1.65
C ILE A 112 7.92 -21.24 -2.66
N VAL A 113 7.50 -20.25 -3.45
CA VAL A 113 6.47 -20.44 -4.49
C VAL A 113 7.01 -21.30 -5.62
N LYS A 114 8.22 -21.02 -6.12
CA LYS A 114 8.89 -21.77 -7.16
C LYS A 114 9.12 -23.25 -6.77
N GLN A 115 9.53 -23.51 -5.54
CA GLN A 115 9.67 -24.88 -5.02
C GLN A 115 8.33 -25.62 -5.02
N ASP A 116 7.25 -24.94 -4.64
CA ASP A 116 5.91 -25.53 -4.63
C ASP A 116 5.43 -25.86 -6.06
N LEU A 117 5.59 -24.93 -7.02
CA LEU A 117 5.25 -25.15 -8.42
C LEU A 117 5.98 -26.37 -9.00
N ASN A 118 7.29 -26.46 -8.77
CA ASN A 118 8.12 -27.55 -9.26
C ASN A 118 7.76 -28.89 -8.60
N ARG A 119 7.58 -28.88 -7.26
CA ARG A 119 7.29 -30.12 -6.50
C ARG A 119 5.99 -30.78 -6.91
N TYR A 120 4.99 -30.00 -7.25
CA TYR A 120 3.65 -30.50 -7.58
C TYR A 120 3.31 -30.39 -9.07
N SER A 121 4.26 -29.96 -9.91
CA SER A 121 4.09 -29.81 -11.37
C SER A 121 2.80 -29.08 -11.75
N ARG A 122 2.56 -27.90 -11.09
CA ARG A 122 1.32 -27.13 -11.26
C ARG A 122 1.59 -25.67 -11.65
N SER A 123 0.58 -25.02 -12.23
CA SER A 123 0.68 -23.64 -12.72
C SER A 123 0.59 -22.58 -11.62
N HIS A 124 -0.03 -22.92 -10.50
CA HIS A 124 -0.26 -21.99 -9.38
C HIS A 124 0.04 -22.65 -8.05
N ALA A 125 0.64 -21.91 -7.15
CA ALA A 125 0.79 -22.30 -5.75
C ALA A 125 -0.44 -21.83 -4.93
N PRO A 126 -0.74 -22.45 -3.77
CA PRO A 126 -1.88 -22.06 -2.94
C PRO A 126 -1.86 -20.58 -2.55
N ALA A 127 -3.06 -20.00 -2.36
CA ALA A 127 -3.24 -18.59 -2.02
C ALA A 127 -2.36 -18.13 -0.85
N TRP A 128 -2.26 -18.92 0.23
CA TRP A 128 -1.45 -18.61 1.40
C TRP A 128 0.06 -18.56 1.17
N LYS A 129 0.55 -19.03 0.01
CA LYS A 129 1.96 -18.89 -0.40
C LYS A 129 2.16 -17.68 -1.30
N VAL A 130 1.31 -17.53 -2.31
CA VAL A 130 1.47 -16.49 -3.35
C VAL A 130 1.11 -15.11 -2.84
N LEU A 131 0.00 -14.98 -2.10
CA LEU A 131 -0.50 -13.67 -1.67
C LEU A 131 0.43 -12.97 -0.68
N GLU A 132 1.32 -13.70 0.00
CA GLU A 132 2.35 -13.09 0.86
C GLU A 132 3.32 -12.19 0.09
N TYR A 133 3.56 -12.49 -1.17
CA TYR A 133 4.50 -11.75 -2.04
C TYR A 133 3.84 -10.67 -2.89
N LEU A 134 2.50 -10.58 -2.87
CA LEU A 134 1.81 -9.52 -3.60
C LEU A 134 1.94 -8.18 -2.88
N SER A 135 2.07 -7.10 -3.65
CA SER A 135 2.07 -5.75 -3.07
C SER A 135 0.72 -5.43 -2.42
N PHE A 136 0.74 -4.53 -1.44
CA PHE A 136 -0.47 -4.08 -0.74
C PHE A 136 -1.57 -3.60 -1.71
N GLY A 137 -1.17 -2.90 -2.78
CA GLY A 137 -2.11 -2.43 -3.81
C GLY A 137 -2.80 -3.56 -4.56
N VAL A 138 -2.07 -4.63 -4.92
CA VAL A 138 -2.63 -5.80 -5.61
C VAL A 138 -3.56 -6.58 -4.67
N VAL A 139 -3.22 -6.69 -3.38
CA VAL A 139 -4.07 -7.37 -2.38
C VAL A 139 -5.39 -6.61 -2.19
N ILE A 140 -5.37 -5.26 -2.12
CA ILE A 140 -6.59 -4.45 -2.07
C ILE A 140 -7.42 -4.64 -3.35
N SER A 141 -6.77 -4.60 -4.52
CA SER A 141 -7.48 -4.80 -5.79
C SER A 141 -8.07 -6.21 -5.91
N LEU A 142 -7.41 -7.23 -5.38
CA LEU A 142 -7.97 -8.59 -5.31
C LEU A 142 -9.24 -8.61 -4.44
N PHE A 143 -9.21 -8.00 -3.26
CA PHE A 143 -10.38 -7.86 -2.40
C PHE A 143 -11.53 -7.15 -3.11
N ASP A 144 -11.27 -6.05 -3.79
CA ASP A 144 -12.28 -5.27 -4.52
C ASP A 144 -12.95 -6.10 -5.61
N ASN A 145 -12.19 -6.98 -6.26
CA ASN A 145 -12.64 -7.82 -7.37
C ASN A 145 -13.13 -9.22 -6.94
N LEU A 146 -13.24 -9.50 -5.65
CA LEU A 146 -13.98 -10.68 -5.19
C LEU A 146 -15.45 -10.55 -5.56
N LYS A 147 -16.03 -11.59 -6.16
CA LYS A 147 -17.44 -11.64 -6.53
C LYS A 147 -18.37 -11.80 -5.33
N ASP A 148 -17.88 -12.39 -4.26
CA ASP A 148 -18.65 -12.63 -3.05
C ASP A 148 -18.77 -11.39 -2.17
N GLY A 149 -19.90 -10.69 -2.30
CA GLY A 149 -20.21 -9.51 -1.48
C GLY A 149 -20.31 -9.83 0.02
N GLY A 150 -20.79 -11.01 0.38
CA GLY A 150 -20.88 -11.45 1.77
C GLY A 150 -19.52 -11.64 2.42
N LEU A 151 -18.55 -12.20 1.68
CA LEU A 151 -17.17 -12.32 2.14
C LEU A 151 -16.51 -10.95 2.31
N LYS A 152 -16.69 -10.04 1.33
CA LYS A 152 -16.18 -8.66 1.43
C LYS A 152 -16.76 -7.93 2.64
N HIS A 153 -18.05 -8.08 2.88
CA HIS A 153 -18.72 -7.51 4.05
C HIS A 153 -18.15 -8.09 5.36
N ALA A 154 -18.04 -9.41 5.45
CA ALA A 154 -17.50 -10.06 6.64
C ALA A 154 -16.06 -9.59 6.95
N ILE A 155 -15.19 -9.45 5.94
CA ILE A 155 -13.83 -8.92 6.11
C ILE A 155 -13.89 -7.46 6.60
N SER A 156 -14.77 -6.63 6.03
CA SER A 156 -14.91 -5.22 6.43
C SER A 156 -15.38 -5.09 7.90
N MET A 157 -16.27 -5.97 8.34
CA MET A 157 -16.76 -6.02 9.73
C MET A 157 -15.65 -6.32 10.74
N GLU A 158 -14.62 -7.07 10.37
CA GLU A 158 -13.43 -7.30 11.21
C GLU A 158 -12.67 -6.00 11.56
N TYR A 159 -12.91 -4.94 10.78
CA TYR A 159 -12.37 -3.58 10.99
C TYR A 159 -13.44 -2.59 11.49
N GLY A 160 -14.60 -3.09 11.93
CA GLY A 160 -15.70 -2.25 12.41
C GLY A 160 -16.44 -1.47 11.30
N MET A 161 -16.30 -1.87 10.03
CA MET A 161 -16.89 -1.17 8.89
C MET A 161 -18.00 -2.00 8.23
N GLY A 162 -19.23 -1.51 8.28
CA GLY A 162 -20.39 -2.18 7.67
C GLY A 162 -20.45 -2.09 6.14
N SER A 163 -19.64 -1.23 5.51
CA SER A 163 -19.59 -1.07 4.06
C SER A 163 -18.24 -1.51 3.50
N SER A 164 -18.23 -2.53 2.64
CA SER A 164 -17.01 -2.99 1.96
C SER A 164 -16.43 -1.92 1.02
N THR A 165 -17.26 -1.09 0.40
CA THR A 165 -16.83 0.03 -0.43
C THR A 165 -16.12 1.10 0.39
N GLN A 166 -16.68 1.47 1.55
CA GLN A 166 -16.04 2.42 2.46
C GLN A 166 -14.73 1.86 2.98
N PHE A 167 -14.70 0.59 3.38
CA PHE A 167 -13.50 -0.11 3.80
C PHE A 167 -12.39 -0.06 2.72
N SER A 168 -12.73 -0.39 1.47
CA SER A 168 -11.78 -0.31 0.35
C SER A 168 -11.22 1.10 0.16
N ASN A 169 -12.06 2.14 0.25
CA ASN A 169 -11.61 3.52 0.17
C ASN A 169 -10.60 3.88 1.26
N TYR A 170 -10.84 3.44 2.51
CA TYR A 170 -9.88 3.62 3.60
C TYR A 170 -8.56 2.88 3.36
N MET A 171 -8.64 1.62 2.92
CA MET A 171 -7.43 0.83 2.62
C MET A 171 -6.62 1.45 1.48
N ASN A 172 -7.27 1.99 0.44
CA ASN A 172 -6.62 2.74 -0.63
C ASN A 172 -5.97 4.04 -0.14
N THR A 173 -6.60 4.74 0.82
CA THR A 173 -6.01 5.93 1.45
C THR A 173 -4.76 5.56 2.25
N ILE A 174 -4.83 4.50 3.05
CA ILE A 174 -3.68 3.96 3.82
C ILE A 174 -2.55 3.56 2.85
N ARG A 175 -2.86 2.89 1.73
CA ARG A 175 -1.88 2.55 0.70
C ARG A 175 -1.20 3.78 0.11
N ARG A 176 -1.95 4.83 -0.20
CA ARG A 176 -1.38 6.10 -0.69
C ARG A 176 -0.44 6.72 0.35
N LEU A 177 -0.85 6.79 1.60
CA LEU A 177 -0.01 7.30 2.69
C LEU A 177 1.26 6.46 2.86
N ARG A 178 1.14 5.13 2.84
CA ARG A 178 2.28 4.21 2.88
C ARG A 178 3.29 4.52 1.77
N ASN A 179 2.80 4.72 0.53
CA ASN A 179 3.67 5.03 -0.60
C ASN A 179 4.32 6.41 -0.46
N PHE A 180 3.60 7.42 0.04
CA PHE A 180 4.19 8.74 0.34
C PHE A 180 5.34 8.59 1.35
N CYS A 181 5.12 7.88 2.45
CA CYS A 181 6.12 7.68 3.47
C CYS A 181 7.34 6.88 2.93
N ALA A 182 7.10 5.77 2.23
CA ALA A 182 8.15 4.89 1.73
C ALA A 182 9.04 5.56 0.65
N HIS A 183 8.46 6.44 -0.17
CA HIS A 183 9.21 7.16 -1.20
C HIS A 183 9.75 8.51 -0.72
N GLY A 184 9.68 8.81 0.57
CA GLY A 184 10.22 10.04 1.14
C GLY A 184 9.56 11.31 0.62
N LYS A 185 8.28 11.24 0.22
CA LYS A 185 7.51 12.43 -0.17
C LYS A 185 7.16 13.23 1.08
N VAL A 186 7.09 14.54 0.94
CA VAL A 186 6.65 15.47 2.01
C VAL A 186 5.19 15.18 2.34
N LEU A 187 4.87 15.06 3.64
CA LEU A 187 3.51 14.86 4.15
C LEU A 187 2.71 16.13 4.26
#